data_408bd76ccc272596a8d48c1bc2d11ec5
#
_entry.id   408bd76ccc272596a8d48c1bc2d11ec5
#
_cell.length_a   1.000
_cell.length_b   1.000
_cell.length_c   1.000
_cell.angle_alpha   90.00
_cell.angle_beta   90.00
_cell.angle_gamma   90.00
#
_symmetry.space_group_name_H-M   'P 1'
#
loop_
_entity.id
_entity.type
_entity.pdbx_description
1 polymer ?
#
loop_
_entity_poly.entity_id
_entity_poly.type
_entity_poly.pdbx_seq_one_letter_code
_entity_poly.pdbx_strand_id
1 'polypeptide(L)'
;SIFDNFLADNLNDLDEVAPKKLNYKDCITESYKENLEYKIGKNYNPLTNLIGNIDNIEWKSIYKGFREFNLPLKDNDTIKLIKMDPGTSVPLHSHNGKEYILVIDGSFSDEYGEYKKGDMQINDQNIKHHPTACNKNGCVCISITENDVIFFGKFASILNLFTFIKSFFK
;
A
#
# COMPACT_ATOMS: atom_id res chain seq x y z
N SER A 1 19.25 -4.94 0.99
CA SER A 1 18.92 -3.64 1.65
C SER A 1 18.37 -3.89 3.05
N ILE A 2 18.19 -2.83 3.88
CA ILE A 2 17.58 -2.96 5.22
C ILE A 2 16.11 -3.37 5.10
N PHE A 3 15.44 -2.90 4.06
CA PHE A 3 14.07 -3.28 3.74
C PHE A 3 13.97 -4.77 3.35
N ASP A 4 14.94 -5.29 2.59
CA ASP A 4 14.99 -6.70 2.21
C ASP A 4 15.22 -7.60 3.43
N ASN A 5 16.10 -7.21 4.35
CA ASN A 5 16.34 -7.94 5.60
C ASN A 5 15.11 -7.91 6.50
N PHE A 6 14.44 -6.75 6.63
CA PHE A 6 13.19 -6.63 7.36
C PHE A 6 12.09 -7.52 6.79
N LEU A 7 11.94 -7.55 5.47
CA LEU A 7 11.00 -8.45 4.80
C LEU A 7 11.37 -9.92 5.02
N ALA A 8 12.66 -10.28 4.90
CA ALA A 8 13.13 -11.66 5.08
C ALA A 8 12.85 -12.19 6.49
N ASP A 9 13.11 -11.39 7.54
CA ASP A 9 12.92 -11.79 8.94
C ASP A 9 11.43 -11.96 9.31
N ASN A 10 10.51 -11.26 8.59
CA ASN A 10 9.09 -11.28 8.91
C ASN A 10 8.23 -12.13 7.96
N LEU A 11 8.81 -12.69 6.89
CA LEU A 11 8.09 -13.48 5.89
C LEU A 11 8.08 -14.99 6.16
N ASN A 12 8.88 -15.47 7.12
CA ASN A 12 9.00 -16.90 7.41
C ASN A 12 7.80 -17.52 8.16
N ASP A 13 6.84 -16.69 8.63
CA ASP A 13 5.65 -17.12 9.39
C ASP A 13 4.33 -17.03 8.61
N LEU A 14 4.35 -17.21 7.28
CA LEU A 14 3.17 -17.04 6.42
C LEU A 14 2.27 -18.29 6.32
N ASP A 15 2.16 -19.09 7.36
CA ASP A 15 1.23 -20.24 7.41
C ASP A 15 -0.22 -19.84 7.83
N GLU A 16 -0.49 -18.57 8.14
CA GLU A 16 -1.83 -18.09 8.45
C GLU A 16 -2.52 -17.47 7.22
N VAL A 17 -3.77 -17.88 6.98
CA VAL A 17 -4.68 -17.34 5.94
C VAL A 17 -5.23 -15.97 6.35
N ALA A 18 -4.38 -15.12 6.89
CA ALA A 18 -4.70 -13.76 7.28
C ALA A 18 -3.56 -12.80 6.92
N PRO A 19 -3.88 -11.55 6.53
CA PRO A 19 -2.85 -10.56 6.25
C PRO A 19 -2.03 -10.26 7.51
N LYS A 20 -0.73 -10.12 7.35
CA LYS A 20 0.13 -9.71 8.47
C LYS A 20 0.02 -8.20 8.67
N LYS A 21 -0.29 -7.80 9.91
CA LYS A 21 -0.27 -6.39 10.32
C LYS A 21 1.03 -6.08 11.06
N LEU A 22 1.73 -5.06 10.61
CA LEU A 22 2.95 -4.55 11.25
C LEU A 22 2.81 -3.04 11.47
N ASN A 23 3.39 -2.53 12.55
CA ASN A 23 3.56 -1.09 12.72
C ASN A 23 5.01 -0.73 12.43
N TYR A 24 5.26 0.22 11.51
CA TYR A 24 6.63 0.56 11.11
C TYR A 24 7.50 1.07 12.28
N LYS A 25 6.89 1.64 13.34
CA LYS A 25 7.63 2.10 14.53
C LYS A 25 8.23 0.94 15.32
N ASP A 26 7.58 -0.21 15.30
CA ASP A 26 8.05 -1.41 15.98
C ASP A 26 9.21 -2.08 15.21
N CYS A 27 9.34 -1.71 13.94
CA CYS A 27 10.35 -2.24 13.02
C CYS A 27 11.65 -1.43 13.02
N ILE A 28 11.67 -0.23 13.62
CA ILE A 28 12.82 0.66 13.64
C ILE A 28 13.49 0.58 15.01
N THR A 29 14.67 -0.06 15.07
CA THR A 29 15.46 -0.11 16.30
C THR A 29 15.97 1.30 16.70
N GLU A 30 16.15 1.56 18.00
CA GLU A 30 16.66 2.86 18.48
C GLU A 30 18.04 3.18 17.87
N SER A 31 18.92 2.20 17.73
CA SER A 31 20.23 2.39 17.09
C SER A 31 20.11 2.83 15.61
N TYR A 32 19.05 2.41 14.92
CA TYR A 32 18.80 2.83 13.55
C TYR A 32 18.25 4.26 13.49
N LYS A 33 17.37 4.65 14.42
CA LYS A 33 16.88 6.02 14.53
C LYS A 33 18.03 7.00 14.78
N GLU A 34 18.90 6.71 15.76
CA GLU A 34 20.07 7.55 16.07
C GLU A 34 21.02 7.67 14.87
N ASN A 35 21.29 6.57 14.15
CA ASN A 35 22.12 6.58 12.94
C ASN A 35 21.49 7.37 11.80
N LEU A 36 20.17 7.31 11.65
CA LEU A 36 19.43 8.08 10.67
C LEU A 36 19.47 9.58 11.00
N GLU A 37 19.19 9.95 12.24
CA GLU A 37 19.24 11.36 12.70
C GLU A 37 20.64 11.94 12.55
N TYR A 38 21.68 11.17 12.82
CA TYR A 38 23.07 11.57 12.64
C TYR A 38 23.44 11.80 11.16
N LYS A 39 23.00 10.92 10.27
CA LYS A 39 23.37 10.99 8.83
C LYS A 39 22.59 12.02 8.04
N ILE A 40 21.33 12.26 8.38
CA ILE A 40 20.39 12.99 7.52
C ILE A 40 19.63 14.11 8.22
N GLY A 41 19.83 14.28 9.54
CA GLY A 41 19.25 15.36 10.34
C GLY A 41 17.84 15.06 10.84
N LYS A 42 17.46 15.74 11.94
CA LYS A 42 16.20 15.49 12.68
C LYS A 42 14.91 15.72 11.88
N ASN A 43 14.97 16.45 10.78
CA ASN A 43 13.80 16.80 9.96
C ASN A 43 13.72 15.99 8.66
N TYR A 44 14.54 14.96 8.53
CA TYR A 44 14.50 14.12 7.33
C TYR A 44 13.22 13.28 7.28
N ASN A 45 12.44 13.47 6.25
CA ASN A 45 11.30 12.63 5.94
C ASN A 45 11.58 11.89 4.61
N PRO A 46 11.89 10.58 4.67
CA PRO A 46 12.18 9.79 3.47
C PRO A 46 11.08 9.87 2.41
N LEU A 47 9.84 9.92 2.88
CA LEU A 47 8.67 10.00 2.01
C LEU A 47 8.62 11.33 1.25
N THR A 48 8.85 12.46 1.95
CA THR A 48 8.87 13.78 1.31
C THR A 48 9.98 13.90 0.27
N ASN A 49 11.14 13.26 0.51
CA ASN A 49 12.22 13.25 -0.48
C ASN A 49 11.91 12.37 -1.70
N LEU A 50 11.13 11.31 -1.52
CA LEU A 50 10.76 10.42 -2.61
C LEU A 50 9.63 10.99 -3.47
N ILE A 51 8.62 11.59 -2.87
CA ILE A 51 7.38 12.01 -3.53
C ILE A 51 7.14 13.53 -3.54
N GLY A 52 8.04 14.31 -2.89
CA GLY A 52 7.82 15.74 -2.67
C GLY A 52 6.70 16.01 -1.67
N ASN A 53 6.06 17.17 -1.79
CA ASN A 53 4.90 17.48 -0.98
C ASN A 53 3.67 16.76 -1.54
N ILE A 54 3.01 15.95 -0.71
CA ILE A 54 1.82 15.17 -1.06
C ILE A 54 0.66 16.04 -1.58
N ASP A 55 0.61 17.31 -1.17
CA ASP A 55 -0.40 18.27 -1.62
C ASP A 55 -0.20 18.71 -3.08
N ASN A 56 1.02 18.57 -3.61
CA ASN A 56 1.39 18.95 -4.96
C ASN A 56 1.34 17.78 -5.97
N ILE A 57 0.88 16.60 -5.53
CA ILE A 57 0.81 15.42 -6.39
C ILE A 57 -0.33 15.57 -7.39
N GLU A 58 -0.03 15.34 -8.66
CA GLU A 58 -1.03 15.24 -9.74
C GLU A 58 -1.72 13.85 -9.68
N TRP A 59 -2.77 13.79 -8.90
CA TRP A 59 -3.53 12.56 -8.70
C TRP A 59 -4.34 12.17 -9.94
N LYS A 60 -4.13 10.97 -10.44
CA LYS A 60 -4.97 10.38 -11.49
C LYS A 60 -6.23 9.78 -10.87
N SER A 61 -7.40 10.30 -11.25
CA SER A 61 -8.69 9.73 -10.84
C SER A 61 -8.95 8.43 -11.59
N ILE A 62 -9.24 7.36 -10.85
CA ILE A 62 -9.60 6.04 -11.40
C ILE A 62 -11.12 5.87 -11.40
N TYR A 63 -11.75 6.19 -10.27
CA TYR A 63 -13.20 6.33 -10.12
C TYR A 63 -13.50 7.32 -8.99
N LYS A 64 -14.78 7.60 -8.77
CA LYS A 64 -15.22 8.59 -7.78
C LYS A 64 -14.67 8.25 -6.39
N GLY A 65 -13.87 9.15 -5.85
CA GLY A 65 -13.26 9.03 -4.52
C GLY A 65 -11.99 8.19 -4.46
N PHE A 66 -11.57 7.53 -5.56
CA PHE A 66 -10.33 6.75 -5.62
C PHE A 66 -9.35 7.35 -6.64
N ARG A 67 -8.17 7.67 -6.19
CA ARG A 67 -7.10 8.27 -6.99
C ARG A 67 -5.78 7.53 -6.76
N GLU A 68 -4.97 7.48 -7.78
CA GLU A 68 -3.61 6.90 -7.73
C GLU A 68 -2.57 7.86 -8.30
N PHE A 69 -1.34 7.68 -7.87
CA PHE A 69 -0.15 8.28 -8.45
C PHE A 69 0.94 7.23 -8.51
N ASN A 70 1.47 6.96 -9.70
CA ASN A 70 2.56 6.00 -9.89
C ASN A 70 3.87 6.67 -9.53
N LEU A 71 4.66 6.05 -8.65
CA LEU A 71 6.01 6.50 -8.34
C LEU A 71 6.95 6.15 -9.50
N PRO A 72 7.75 7.11 -10.00
CA PRO A 72 8.66 6.89 -11.13
C PRO A 72 9.93 6.16 -10.65
N LEU A 73 9.81 4.87 -10.34
CA LEU A 73 10.94 4.03 -9.97
C LEU A 73 11.42 3.22 -11.18
N LYS A 74 12.72 2.87 -11.19
CA LYS A 74 13.38 2.27 -12.37
C LYS A 74 13.10 0.78 -12.55
N ASP A 75 12.52 0.11 -11.56
CA ASP A 75 12.28 -1.33 -11.57
C ASP A 75 10.83 -1.67 -11.93
N ASN A 76 10.59 -2.92 -12.32
CA ASN A 76 9.28 -3.40 -12.79
C ASN A 76 8.20 -3.45 -11.70
N ASP A 77 8.53 -3.17 -10.45
CA ASP A 77 7.57 -3.15 -9.35
C ASP A 77 6.60 -1.98 -9.48
N THR A 78 5.35 -2.28 -9.28
CA THR A 78 4.33 -1.23 -9.29
C THR A 78 4.20 -0.63 -7.89
N ILE A 79 4.84 0.53 -7.68
CA ILE A 79 4.69 1.30 -6.45
C ILE A 79 3.76 2.48 -6.72
N LYS A 80 2.69 2.56 -5.95
CA LYS A 80 1.67 3.59 -6.07
C LYS A 80 1.40 4.28 -4.75
N LEU A 81 1.15 5.58 -4.83
CA LEU A 81 0.35 6.25 -3.82
C LEU A 81 -1.13 6.07 -4.17
N ILE A 82 -1.92 5.73 -3.19
CA ILE A 82 -3.38 5.60 -3.30
C ILE A 82 -4.00 6.60 -2.33
N LYS A 83 -4.98 7.36 -2.84
CA LYS A 83 -5.80 8.27 -2.02
C LYS A 83 -7.26 7.91 -2.17
N MET A 84 -7.88 7.60 -1.05
CA MET A 84 -9.31 7.28 -0.95
C MET A 84 -10.01 8.38 -0.14
N ASP A 85 -11.06 8.96 -0.71
CA ASP A 85 -11.94 9.90 -0.01
C ASP A 85 -12.70 9.18 1.12
N PRO A 86 -13.24 9.90 2.11
CA PRO A 86 -14.03 9.31 3.17
C PRO A 86 -15.12 8.36 2.68
N GLY A 87 -15.14 7.13 3.21
CA GLY A 87 -16.10 6.09 2.87
C GLY A 87 -15.92 5.43 1.50
N THR A 88 -14.87 5.78 0.76
CA THR A 88 -14.57 5.11 -0.51
C THR A 88 -14.08 3.69 -0.27
N SER A 89 -14.59 2.74 -1.05
CA SER A 89 -14.21 1.33 -0.98
C SER A 89 -13.56 0.87 -2.28
N VAL A 90 -12.60 -0.05 -2.16
CA VAL A 90 -12.08 -0.82 -3.30
C VAL A 90 -12.91 -2.10 -3.43
N PRO A 91 -13.42 -2.48 -4.60
CA PRO A 91 -14.17 -3.72 -4.77
C PRO A 91 -13.39 -4.95 -4.27
N LEU A 92 -14.12 -6.00 -3.83
CA LEU A 92 -13.51 -7.25 -3.36
C LEU A 92 -12.49 -7.77 -4.37
N HIS A 93 -11.25 -7.96 -3.93
CA HIS A 93 -10.14 -8.37 -4.79
C HIS A 93 -9.10 -9.21 -4.04
N SER A 94 -8.22 -9.83 -4.80
CA SER A 94 -6.95 -10.41 -4.34
C SER A 94 -5.82 -9.98 -5.28
N HIS A 95 -4.63 -10.44 -5.00
CA HIS A 95 -3.44 -10.15 -5.80
C HIS A 95 -2.83 -11.45 -6.34
N ASN A 96 -2.24 -11.41 -7.53
CA ASN A 96 -1.46 -12.54 -8.06
C ASN A 96 0.00 -12.38 -7.61
N GLY A 97 0.25 -12.55 -6.30
CA GLY A 97 1.51 -12.32 -5.62
C GLY A 97 1.31 -11.55 -4.32
N LYS A 98 2.38 -10.92 -3.83
CA LYS A 98 2.33 -10.14 -2.59
C LYS A 98 1.92 -8.70 -2.84
N GLU A 99 1.22 -8.15 -1.86
CA GLU A 99 0.94 -6.72 -1.74
C GLU A 99 1.36 -6.22 -0.36
N TYR A 100 1.99 -5.06 -0.34
CA TYR A 100 2.36 -4.33 0.87
C TYR A 100 1.65 -2.98 0.87
N ILE A 101 0.86 -2.69 1.90
CA ILE A 101 0.12 -1.43 2.04
C ILE A 101 0.59 -0.73 3.31
N LEU A 102 1.28 0.40 3.18
CA LEU A 102 1.66 1.27 4.30
C LEU A 102 0.71 2.46 4.37
N VAL A 103 0.00 2.63 5.49
CA VAL A 103 -0.88 3.80 5.70
C VAL A 103 -0.04 5.02 6.07
N ILE A 104 -0.11 6.06 5.23
CA ILE A 104 0.60 7.34 5.41
C ILE A 104 -0.25 8.32 6.20
N ASP A 105 -1.55 8.37 5.90
CA ASP A 105 -2.50 9.27 6.56
C ASP A 105 -3.92 8.69 6.56
N GLY A 106 -4.71 9.03 7.58
CA GLY A 106 -6.04 8.47 7.79
C GLY A 106 -6.02 7.01 8.20
N SER A 107 -7.02 6.25 7.75
CA SER A 107 -7.15 4.80 8.01
C SER A 107 -8.06 4.13 6.99
N PHE A 108 -7.95 2.81 6.88
CA PHE A 108 -8.93 1.95 6.22
C PHE A 108 -9.23 0.72 7.08
N SER A 109 -10.33 0.05 6.79
CA SER A 109 -10.67 -1.25 7.35
C SER A 109 -11.10 -2.22 6.25
N ASP A 110 -10.90 -3.51 6.51
CA ASP A 110 -11.36 -4.62 5.69
C ASP A 110 -11.87 -5.77 6.58
N GLU A 111 -12.03 -6.97 6.03
CA GLU A 111 -12.49 -8.16 6.73
C GLU A 111 -11.53 -8.61 7.86
N TYR A 112 -10.27 -8.16 7.82
CA TYR A 112 -9.20 -8.59 8.74
C TYR A 112 -8.90 -7.57 9.83
N GLY A 113 -9.39 -6.33 9.71
CA GLY A 113 -9.23 -5.33 10.76
C GLY A 113 -9.15 -3.90 10.28
N GLU A 114 -8.72 -3.02 11.19
CA GLU A 114 -8.47 -1.60 10.93
C GLU A 114 -6.96 -1.34 10.88
N TYR A 115 -6.56 -0.55 9.87
CA TYR A 115 -5.17 -0.14 9.62
C TYR A 115 -5.10 1.39 9.63
N LYS A 116 -4.28 1.93 10.53
CA LYS A 116 -4.11 3.38 10.78
C LYS A 116 -2.75 3.85 10.33
N LYS A 117 -2.56 5.15 10.31
CA LYS A 117 -1.27 5.78 10.01
C LYS A 117 -0.10 5.08 10.71
N GLY A 118 0.83 4.58 9.92
CA GLY A 118 2.01 3.83 10.34
C GLY A 118 1.81 2.31 10.40
N ASP A 119 0.60 1.80 10.20
CA ASP A 119 0.37 0.36 10.05
C ASP A 119 0.70 -0.08 8.62
N MET A 120 1.27 -1.27 8.52
CA MET A 120 1.50 -1.97 7.25
C MET A 120 0.67 -3.24 7.22
N GLN A 121 -0.10 -3.42 6.15
CA GLN A 121 -0.76 -4.68 5.82
C GLN A 121 0.09 -5.41 4.79
N ILE A 122 0.28 -6.72 4.98
CA ILE A 122 0.95 -7.60 4.02
C ILE A 122 -0.05 -8.67 3.61
N ASN A 123 -0.41 -8.67 2.33
CA ASN A 123 -1.31 -9.62 1.72
C ASN A 123 -0.54 -10.57 0.82
N ASP A 124 -0.97 -11.82 0.73
CA ASP A 124 -0.55 -12.76 -0.29
C ASP A 124 -1.71 -13.07 -1.26
N GLN A 125 -1.46 -13.96 -2.21
CA GLN A 125 -2.44 -14.36 -3.23
C GLN A 125 -3.71 -15.03 -2.67
N ASN A 126 -3.70 -15.50 -1.41
CA ASN A 126 -4.83 -16.19 -0.79
C ASN A 126 -5.77 -15.19 -0.08
N ILE A 127 -5.28 -13.98 0.19
CA ILE A 127 -6.06 -12.94 0.86
C ILE A 127 -7.02 -12.29 -0.14
N LYS A 128 -8.31 -12.33 0.22
CA LYS A 128 -9.37 -11.57 -0.47
C LYS A 128 -9.90 -10.52 0.47
N HIS A 129 -9.84 -9.27 0.06
CA HIS A 129 -10.24 -8.18 0.92
C HIS A 129 -11.01 -7.08 0.17
N HIS A 130 -11.75 -6.27 0.95
CA HIS A 130 -12.58 -5.17 0.49
C HIS A 130 -12.26 -3.92 1.31
N PRO A 131 -11.12 -3.26 1.09
CA PRO A 131 -10.72 -2.10 1.87
C PRO A 131 -11.70 -0.95 1.73
N THR A 132 -12.06 -0.36 2.86
CA THR A 132 -12.92 0.83 2.93
C THR A 132 -12.24 1.90 3.76
N ALA A 133 -12.05 3.08 3.19
CA ALA A 133 -11.45 4.22 3.87
C ALA A 133 -12.35 4.75 5.00
N CYS A 134 -11.72 5.25 6.06
CA CYS A 134 -12.42 5.88 7.18
C CYS A 134 -13.41 6.94 6.72
N ASN A 135 -14.64 6.90 7.22
CA ASN A 135 -15.71 7.83 6.85
C ASN A 135 -15.42 9.29 7.21
N LYS A 136 -14.49 9.55 8.12
CA LYS A 136 -14.17 10.90 8.58
C LYS A 136 -13.01 11.54 7.81
N ASN A 137 -11.92 10.78 7.66
CA ASN A 137 -10.65 11.35 7.18
C ASN A 137 -10.19 10.76 5.83
N GLY A 138 -10.83 9.68 5.37
CA GLY A 138 -10.33 8.94 4.22
C GLY A 138 -9.05 8.17 4.54
N CYS A 139 -8.28 7.83 3.50
CA CYS A 139 -7.01 7.13 3.63
C CYS A 139 -6.03 7.55 2.54
N VAL A 140 -4.77 7.71 2.90
CA VAL A 140 -3.64 7.78 1.97
C VAL A 140 -2.66 6.68 2.32
N CYS A 141 -2.29 5.85 1.35
CA CYS A 141 -1.33 4.77 1.53
C CYS A 141 -0.35 4.64 0.37
N ILE A 142 0.78 3.98 0.63
CA ILE A 142 1.67 3.42 -0.39
C ILE A 142 1.24 1.97 -0.58
N SER A 143 1.01 1.57 -1.83
CA SER A 143 0.82 0.17 -2.22
C SER A 143 1.98 -0.26 -3.11
N ILE A 144 2.56 -1.40 -2.78
CA ILE A 144 3.60 -2.09 -3.57
C ILE A 144 3.01 -3.44 -3.94
N THR A 145 2.86 -3.71 -5.24
CA THR A 145 2.32 -4.96 -5.74
C THR A 145 3.28 -5.63 -6.70
N GLU A 146 3.50 -6.94 -6.50
CA GLU A 146 4.33 -7.74 -7.39
C GLU A 146 3.65 -7.98 -8.74
N ASN A 147 2.33 -8.14 -8.74
CA ASN A 147 1.54 -8.51 -9.92
C ASN A 147 0.18 -7.81 -9.95
N ASP A 148 -0.62 -8.18 -10.95
CA ASP A 148 -1.93 -7.58 -11.18
C ASP A 148 -2.97 -7.96 -10.11
N VAL A 149 -3.95 -7.07 -9.94
CA VAL A 149 -5.11 -7.24 -9.06
C VAL A 149 -6.16 -8.11 -9.74
N ILE A 150 -6.77 -9.02 -9.00
CA ILE A 150 -7.86 -9.91 -9.45
C ILE A 150 -9.13 -9.52 -8.69
N PHE A 151 -10.13 -9.00 -9.39
CA PHE A 151 -11.41 -8.62 -8.82
C PHE A 151 -12.40 -9.77 -8.77
N PHE A 152 -13.30 -9.76 -7.76
CA PHE A 152 -14.38 -10.73 -7.57
C PHE A 152 -15.75 -10.03 -7.53
N GLY A 153 -16.81 -10.79 -7.75
CA GLY A 153 -18.19 -10.30 -7.68
C GLY A 153 -18.81 -10.00 -9.04
N LYS A 154 -19.96 -9.34 -9.03
CA LYS A 154 -20.84 -9.18 -10.22
C LYS A 154 -20.19 -8.44 -11.40
N PHE A 155 -19.22 -7.57 -11.15
CA PHE A 155 -18.51 -6.79 -12.17
C PHE A 155 -17.07 -7.25 -12.39
N ALA A 156 -16.67 -8.37 -11.79
CA ALA A 156 -15.31 -8.89 -11.87
C ALA A 156 -14.81 -9.06 -13.31
N SER A 157 -15.62 -9.59 -14.20
CA SER A 157 -15.22 -9.82 -15.60
C SER A 157 -14.85 -8.53 -16.33
N ILE A 158 -15.57 -7.45 -16.08
CA ILE A 158 -15.27 -6.13 -16.68
C ILE A 158 -14.02 -5.53 -16.05
N LEU A 159 -13.91 -5.56 -14.73
CA LEU A 159 -12.75 -5.01 -14.01
C LEU A 159 -11.47 -5.77 -14.37
N ASN A 160 -11.51 -7.10 -14.41
CA ASN A 160 -10.36 -7.92 -14.77
C ASN A 160 -9.96 -7.75 -16.24
N LEU A 161 -10.91 -7.51 -17.15
CA LEU A 161 -10.59 -7.16 -18.53
C LEU A 161 -9.82 -5.85 -18.62
N PHE A 162 -10.18 -4.83 -17.82
CA PHE A 162 -9.45 -3.58 -17.79
C PHE A 162 -8.03 -3.73 -17.22
N THR A 163 -7.83 -4.54 -16.17
CA THR A 163 -6.48 -4.83 -15.65
C THR A 163 -5.64 -5.57 -16.66
N PHE A 164 -6.20 -6.58 -17.32
CA PHE A 164 -5.55 -7.33 -18.38
C PHE A 164 -5.13 -6.46 -19.57
N ILE A 165 -6.02 -5.59 -20.06
CA ILE A 165 -5.68 -4.65 -21.15
C ILE A 165 -4.55 -3.71 -20.73
N LYS A 166 -4.57 -3.17 -19.50
CA LYS A 166 -3.49 -2.31 -19.00
C LYS A 166 -2.13 -3.02 -18.96
N SER A 167 -2.08 -4.33 -18.73
CA SER A 167 -0.82 -5.08 -18.70
C SER A 167 -0.14 -5.19 -20.05
N PHE A 168 -0.89 -5.06 -21.16
CA PHE A 168 -0.33 -5.06 -22.53
C PHE A 168 0.26 -3.69 -22.95
N PHE A 169 -0.06 -2.63 -22.25
CA PHE A 169 0.41 -1.28 -22.58
C PHE A 169 1.45 -0.74 -21.58
N LYS A 170 2.00 -1.61 -20.73
CA LYS A 170 3.20 -1.36 -19.93
C LYS A 170 4.44 -1.73 -20.76
#